data_39781f074d2d909fddf4d76d37e36b7b
#
_entry.id   39781f074d2d909fddf4d76d37e36b7b
#
_cell.length_a   1.000
_cell.length_b   1.000
_cell.length_c   1.000
_cell.angle_alpha   90.00
_cell.angle_beta   90.00
_cell.angle_gamma   90.00
#
_symmetry.space_group_name_H-M   'P 1'
#
loop_
_entity.id
_entity.type
_entity.pdbx_description
1 polymer ?
#
loop_
_entity_poly.entity_id
_entity_poly.type
_entity_poly.pdbx_seq_one_letter_code
_entity_poly.pdbx_strand_id
1 'polypeptide(L)'
;MSLISYQNETKYLTAYGQLVQHLYSAYPQVVESRLKEVRRSFSPRNPFRKYGTYRNFLLVVRKKAVAHISACTDARLPEGVGFVGYFESLNRNEYAHRILEASRLYLVRRRVNVIRGPINLSTWHSFRVSYPEAHSPYFLEPFTRSYYKRMFKSYGFHTVYRGVSAIQEVEKTGFGGYRTSFLKLRDEGFTFRLVDKSTLRSALEDIHRL
;
A
#
# COMPACT_ATOMS: atom_id res chain seq x y z
N MET A 1 11.92 16.13 20.02
CA MET A 1 11.03 15.40 19.11
C MET A 1 10.22 16.42 18.30
N SER A 2 10.30 16.39 16.98
CA SER A 2 9.63 17.33 16.08
C SER A 2 8.73 16.60 15.12
N LEU A 3 7.49 17.02 14.98
CA LEU A 3 6.54 16.52 13.99
C LEU A 3 6.51 17.48 12.80
N ILE A 4 6.79 16.97 11.62
CA ILE A 4 6.88 17.74 10.38
C ILE A 4 5.71 17.31 9.49
N SER A 5 4.94 18.28 9.01
CA SER A 5 3.89 18.08 8.01
C SER A 5 4.39 18.57 6.65
N TYR A 6 4.32 17.74 5.62
CA TYR A 6 4.87 18.06 4.32
C TYR A 6 4.06 17.39 3.18
N GLN A 7 4.33 17.73 1.95
CA GLN A 7 3.67 17.12 0.79
C GLN A 7 4.64 16.32 -0.07
N ASN A 8 5.56 16.97 -0.75
CA ASN A 8 6.53 16.33 -1.65
C ASN A 8 7.93 16.97 -1.60
N GLU A 9 8.23 17.72 -0.56
CA GLU A 9 9.52 18.39 -0.39
C GLU A 9 10.65 17.37 -0.27
N THR A 10 11.61 17.48 -1.17
CA THR A 10 12.71 16.52 -1.38
C THR A 10 13.46 16.18 -0.10
N LYS A 11 13.75 17.19 0.74
CA LYS A 11 14.49 16.97 1.99
C LYS A 11 13.80 15.99 2.95
N TYR A 12 12.45 16.03 2.99
CA TYR A 12 11.67 15.15 3.86
C TYR A 12 11.46 13.77 3.24
N LEU A 13 11.33 13.70 1.92
CA LEU A 13 11.34 12.42 1.19
C LEU A 13 12.68 11.70 1.34
N THR A 14 13.78 12.42 1.33
CA THR A 14 15.12 11.88 1.61
C THR A 14 15.21 11.33 3.04
N ALA A 15 14.74 12.08 4.04
CA ALA A 15 14.71 11.62 5.43
C ALA A 15 13.82 10.39 5.64
N TYR A 16 12.67 10.33 4.95
CA TYR A 16 11.85 9.13 4.90
C TYR A 16 12.59 7.95 4.26
N GLY A 17 13.30 8.18 3.15
CA GLY A 17 14.12 7.16 2.50
C GLY A 17 15.20 6.58 3.42
N GLN A 18 15.85 7.42 4.22
CA GLN A 18 16.83 6.97 5.24
C GLN A 18 16.17 6.10 6.32
N LEU A 19 14.95 6.42 6.74
CA LEU A 19 14.17 5.58 7.66
C LEU A 19 13.88 4.21 7.04
N VAL A 20 13.43 4.16 5.78
CA VAL A 20 13.18 2.91 5.04
C VAL A 20 14.45 2.08 4.93
N GLN A 21 15.58 2.69 4.55
CA GLN A 21 16.88 2.02 4.49
C GLN A 21 17.28 1.40 5.84
N HIS A 22 17.08 2.15 6.93
CA HIS A 22 17.38 1.64 8.27
C HIS A 22 16.47 0.47 8.67
N LEU A 23 15.17 0.57 8.41
CA LEU A 23 14.19 -0.45 8.76
C LEU A 23 14.37 -1.76 7.98
N TYR A 24 14.78 -1.67 6.72
CA TYR A 24 14.85 -2.79 5.79
C TYR A 24 16.27 -3.06 5.26
N SER A 25 17.30 -2.72 6.02
CA SER A 25 18.72 -2.86 5.62
C SER A 25 19.08 -4.28 5.19
N ALA A 26 18.47 -5.31 5.78
CA ALA A 26 18.66 -6.71 5.42
C ALA A 26 17.90 -7.13 4.12
N TYR A 27 17.11 -6.23 3.52
CA TYR A 27 16.28 -6.53 2.35
C TYR A 27 16.42 -5.41 1.29
N PRO A 28 17.55 -5.32 0.58
CA PRO A 28 17.82 -4.23 -0.37
C PRO A 28 16.76 -4.07 -1.46
N GLN A 29 16.21 -5.18 -1.96
CA GLN A 29 15.14 -5.19 -2.97
C GLN A 29 13.84 -4.55 -2.45
N VAL A 30 13.53 -4.70 -1.15
CA VAL A 30 12.38 -4.05 -0.51
C VAL A 30 12.61 -2.54 -0.43
N VAL A 31 13.82 -2.12 -0.05
CA VAL A 31 14.21 -0.71 0.00
C VAL A 31 14.06 -0.07 -1.36
N GLU A 32 14.64 -0.66 -2.40
CA GLU A 32 14.60 -0.12 -3.77
C GLU A 32 13.15 0.01 -4.28
N SER A 33 12.37 -1.06 -4.16
CA SER A 33 10.98 -1.08 -4.58
C SER A 33 10.16 0.02 -3.88
N ARG A 34 10.31 0.17 -2.57
CA ARG A 34 9.59 1.15 -1.76
C ARG A 34 9.99 2.59 -2.08
N LEU A 35 11.26 2.86 -2.26
CA LEU A 35 11.73 4.18 -2.68
C LEU A 35 11.25 4.55 -4.08
N LYS A 36 11.17 3.59 -5.01
CA LYS A 36 10.62 3.76 -6.34
C LYS A 36 9.11 4.06 -6.30
N GLU A 37 8.37 3.31 -5.48
CA GLU A 37 6.93 3.55 -5.25
C GLU A 37 6.69 4.96 -4.71
N VAL A 38 7.40 5.36 -3.68
CA VAL A 38 7.26 6.69 -3.05
C VAL A 38 7.53 7.82 -4.03
N ARG A 39 8.61 7.73 -4.83
CA ARG A 39 8.93 8.74 -5.84
C ARG A 39 7.81 8.89 -6.88
N ARG A 40 7.19 7.79 -7.30
CA ARG A 40 6.06 7.80 -8.24
C ARG A 40 4.80 8.39 -7.59
N SER A 41 4.49 7.94 -6.39
CA SER A 41 3.25 8.29 -5.69
C SER A 41 3.20 9.75 -5.28
N PHE A 42 4.30 10.32 -4.83
CA PHE A 42 4.35 11.75 -4.44
C PHE A 42 4.81 12.68 -5.58
N SER A 43 4.99 12.14 -6.78
CA SER A 43 5.27 12.95 -7.97
C SER A 43 4.13 13.93 -8.25
N PRO A 44 4.42 15.16 -8.68
CA PRO A 44 3.40 16.10 -9.18
C PRO A 44 2.57 15.55 -10.34
N ARG A 45 3.13 14.57 -11.09
CA ARG A 45 2.47 13.93 -12.24
C ARG A 45 1.59 12.74 -11.86
N ASN A 46 1.52 12.35 -10.57
CA ASN A 46 0.68 11.22 -10.17
C ASN A 46 -0.79 11.52 -10.45
N PRO A 47 -1.50 10.67 -11.22
CA PRO A 47 -2.93 10.85 -11.52
C PRO A 47 -3.82 10.96 -10.30
N PHE A 48 -3.44 10.39 -9.15
CA PHE A 48 -4.17 10.52 -7.89
C PHE A 48 -4.51 11.97 -7.54
N ARG A 49 -3.65 12.92 -7.90
CA ARG A 49 -3.84 14.35 -7.62
C ARG A 49 -5.05 14.97 -8.32
N LYS A 50 -5.62 14.30 -9.32
CA LYS A 50 -6.84 14.78 -10.02
C LYS A 50 -8.10 14.61 -9.17
N TYR A 51 -8.10 13.66 -8.23
CA TYR A 51 -9.26 13.28 -7.45
C TYR A 51 -8.98 13.08 -5.96
N GLY A 52 -7.73 13.13 -5.55
CA GLY A 52 -7.33 12.95 -4.16
C GLY A 52 -6.38 14.01 -3.65
N THR A 53 -6.38 14.18 -2.35
CA THR A 53 -5.41 15.02 -1.63
C THR A 53 -4.68 14.18 -0.59
N TYR A 54 -3.43 14.54 -0.29
CA TYR A 54 -2.66 13.88 0.75
C TYR A 54 -1.81 14.86 1.54
N ARG A 55 -1.42 14.43 2.73
CA ARG A 55 -0.45 15.08 3.58
C ARG A 55 0.42 14.01 4.24
N ASN A 56 1.73 14.22 4.18
CA ASN A 56 2.72 13.38 4.84
C ASN A 56 3.08 13.94 6.21
N PHE A 57 3.35 13.06 7.15
CA PHE A 57 3.83 13.38 8.49
C PHE A 57 5.11 12.59 8.76
N LEU A 58 6.14 13.31 9.20
CA LEU A 58 7.44 12.76 9.55
C LEU A 58 7.75 13.12 11.00
N LEU A 59 8.02 12.11 11.82
CA LEU A 59 8.49 12.31 13.18
C LEU A 59 10.01 12.24 13.22
N VAL A 60 10.63 13.28 13.76
CA VAL A 60 12.08 13.41 13.86
C VAL A 60 12.52 13.48 15.32
N VAL A 61 13.47 12.65 15.70
CA VAL A 61 14.11 12.63 17.03
C VAL A 61 15.61 12.71 16.84
N ARG A 62 16.26 13.66 17.53
CA ARG A 62 17.73 13.87 17.42
C ARG A 62 18.21 13.92 15.95
N LYS A 63 17.51 14.71 15.14
CA LYS A 63 17.78 14.91 13.69
C LYS A 63 17.57 13.67 12.80
N LYS A 64 17.08 12.54 13.31
CA LYS A 64 16.80 11.31 12.56
C LYS A 64 15.30 11.09 12.43
N ALA A 65 14.83 10.71 11.24
CA ALA A 65 13.46 10.26 11.03
C ALA A 65 13.24 8.95 11.80
N VAL A 66 12.17 8.88 12.58
CA VAL A 66 11.84 7.69 13.40
C VAL A 66 10.47 7.11 13.09
N ALA A 67 9.58 7.89 12.46
CA ALA A 67 8.30 7.40 11.95
C ALA A 67 7.79 8.29 10.83
N HIS A 68 7.00 7.72 9.93
CA HIS A 68 6.36 8.36 8.78
C HIS A 68 4.98 7.79 8.54
N ILE A 69 4.06 8.63 8.04
CA ILE A 69 2.73 8.23 7.56
C ILE A 69 2.22 9.26 6.55
N SER A 70 1.40 8.80 5.61
CA SER A 70 0.59 9.65 4.74
C SER A 70 -0.88 9.55 5.13
N ALA A 71 -1.58 10.65 5.15
CA ALA A 71 -3.03 10.70 5.26
C ALA A 71 -3.63 11.26 3.98
N CYS A 72 -4.67 10.65 3.43
CA CYS A 72 -5.28 11.08 2.18
C CYS A 72 -6.80 10.96 2.17
N THR A 73 -7.42 11.78 1.32
CA THR A 73 -8.83 11.68 0.92
C THR A 73 -8.89 11.48 -0.59
N ASP A 74 -9.93 10.80 -1.05
CA ASP A 74 -10.16 10.51 -2.47
C ASP A 74 -11.64 10.80 -2.76
N ALA A 75 -11.93 11.69 -3.70
CA ALA A 75 -13.29 12.10 -4.05
C ALA A 75 -14.17 10.94 -4.61
N ARG A 76 -13.56 9.82 -4.95
CA ARG A 76 -14.26 8.61 -5.44
C ARG A 76 -14.70 7.68 -4.29
N LEU A 77 -14.25 7.94 -3.07
CA LEU A 77 -14.67 7.20 -1.90
C LEU A 77 -16.02 7.71 -1.40
N PRO A 78 -16.76 6.88 -0.64
CA PRO A 78 -17.92 7.36 0.11
C PRO A 78 -17.54 8.55 0.99
N GLU A 79 -18.50 9.46 1.17
CA GLU A 79 -18.31 10.62 2.04
C GLU A 79 -17.87 10.17 3.45
N GLY A 80 -16.98 10.93 4.04
CA GLY A 80 -16.47 10.65 5.38
C GLY A 80 -15.40 9.58 5.46
N VAL A 81 -14.97 8.97 4.35
CA VAL A 81 -13.90 7.95 4.34
C VAL A 81 -12.56 8.58 3.95
N GLY A 82 -11.51 8.24 4.69
CA GLY A 82 -10.13 8.61 4.36
C GLY A 82 -9.15 7.48 4.66
N PHE A 83 -7.94 7.60 4.13
CA PHE A 83 -6.92 6.57 4.26
C PHE A 83 -5.67 7.07 4.95
N VAL A 84 -4.99 6.15 5.63
CA VAL A 84 -3.60 6.31 6.08
C VAL A 84 -2.74 5.22 5.45
N GLY A 85 -1.55 5.61 4.97
CA GLY A 85 -0.63 4.68 4.29
C GLY A 85 0.81 5.16 4.36
N TYR A 86 1.72 4.51 3.63
CA TYR A 86 3.17 4.76 3.70
C TYR A 86 3.68 4.82 5.14
N PHE A 87 3.09 3.96 5.97
CA PHE A 87 3.41 3.89 7.39
C PHE A 87 4.74 3.17 7.60
N GLU A 88 5.68 3.87 8.20
CA GLU A 88 6.96 3.34 8.67
C GLU A 88 7.23 3.86 10.07
N SER A 89 7.73 3.00 10.96
CA SER A 89 8.07 3.40 12.32
C SER A 89 9.14 2.49 12.92
N LEU A 90 10.04 3.05 13.69
CA LEU A 90 10.83 2.27 14.63
C LEU A 90 9.90 1.61 15.65
N ASN A 91 10.34 0.49 16.25
CA ASN A 91 9.51 -0.33 17.15
C ASN A 91 9.26 0.37 18.51
N ARG A 92 8.54 1.50 18.47
CA ARG A 92 8.07 2.25 19.65
C ARG A 92 6.64 2.74 19.42
N ASN A 93 5.71 2.30 20.25
CA ASN A 93 4.31 2.71 20.15
C ASN A 93 4.14 4.24 20.22
N GLU A 94 4.92 4.92 21.03
CA GLU A 94 4.91 6.39 21.15
C GLU A 94 5.10 7.07 19.78
N TYR A 95 6.05 6.61 18.97
CA TYR A 95 6.30 7.18 17.64
C TYR A 95 5.13 6.94 16.68
N ALA A 96 4.62 5.71 16.67
CA ALA A 96 3.47 5.35 15.86
C ALA A 96 2.22 6.15 16.26
N HIS A 97 1.91 6.24 17.54
CA HIS A 97 0.75 6.98 18.04
C HIS A 97 0.82 8.48 17.69
N ARG A 98 2.01 9.08 17.79
CA ARG A 98 2.20 10.51 17.42
C ARG A 98 1.85 10.80 15.97
N ILE A 99 2.32 9.97 15.03
CA ILE A 99 2.03 10.20 13.61
C ILE A 99 0.62 9.77 13.22
N LEU A 100 0.07 8.71 13.82
CA LEU A 100 -1.33 8.30 13.64
C LEU A 100 -2.27 9.40 14.12
N GLU A 101 -2.00 10.00 15.29
CA GLU A 101 -2.80 11.11 15.80
C GLU A 101 -2.72 12.34 14.90
N ALA A 102 -1.56 12.70 14.40
CA ALA A 102 -1.41 13.81 13.45
C ALA A 102 -2.23 13.57 12.17
N SER A 103 -2.21 12.33 11.68
CA SER A 103 -3.00 11.91 10.50
C SER A 103 -4.49 11.97 10.78
N ARG A 104 -4.93 11.48 11.94
CA ARG A 104 -6.33 11.53 12.38
C ARG A 104 -6.82 12.98 12.44
N LEU A 105 -6.08 13.88 13.08
CA LEU A 105 -6.44 15.28 13.19
C LEU A 105 -6.52 15.97 11.81
N TYR A 106 -5.61 15.63 10.91
CA TYR A 106 -5.66 16.13 9.51
C TYR A 106 -6.91 15.66 8.79
N LEU A 107 -7.30 14.38 8.95
CA LEU A 107 -8.46 13.79 8.29
C LEU A 107 -9.78 14.28 8.91
N VAL A 108 -9.88 14.39 10.22
CA VAL A 108 -11.06 14.91 10.92
C VAL A 108 -11.38 16.37 10.48
N ARG A 109 -10.36 17.22 10.32
CA ARG A 109 -10.55 18.57 9.75
C ARG A 109 -11.10 18.59 8.33
N ARG A 110 -11.08 17.42 7.63
CA ARG A 110 -11.65 17.21 6.30
C ARG A 110 -12.95 16.41 6.33
N ARG A 111 -13.62 16.40 7.50
CA ARG A 111 -14.89 15.69 7.72
C ARG A 111 -14.81 14.17 7.54
N VAL A 112 -13.60 13.59 7.65
CA VAL A 112 -13.42 12.15 7.68
C VAL A 112 -13.80 11.63 9.06
N ASN A 113 -14.70 10.63 9.10
CA ASN A 113 -15.15 9.95 10.32
C ASN A 113 -14.76 8.47 10.33
N VAL A 114 -14.40 7.90 9.16
CA VAL A 114 -13.89 6.53 9.02
C VAL A 114 -12.50 6.57 8.41
N ILE A 115 -11.50 6.14 9.16
CA ILE A 115 -10.11 6.04 8.70
C ILE A 115 -9.77 4.59 8.45
N ARG A 116 -9.36 4.27 7.23
CA ARG A 116 -8.90 2.93 6.84
C ARG A 116 -7.40 2.94 6.58
N GLY A 117 -6.73 1.83 6.90
CA GLY A 117 -5.30 1.72 6.68
C GLY A 117 -4.68 0.40 7.18
N PRO A 118 -3.43 0.15 6.80
CA PRO A 118 -2.64 0.96 5.87
C PRO A 118 -3.10 0.78 4.42
N ILE A 119 -3.28 1.91 3.71
CA ILE A 119 -3.59 1.97 2.28
C ILE A 119 -2.77 3.13 1.69
N ASN A 120 -1.89 2.83 0.75
CA ASN A 120 -1.00 3.80 0.12
C ASN A 120 -1.75 4.61 -0.94
N LEU A 121 -2.32 5.77 -0.60
CA LEU A 121 -3.18 6.65 -1.40
C LEU A 121 -4.47 5.95 -1.86
N SER A 122 -4.38 4.79 -2.49
CA SER A 122 -5.51 3.99 -2.94
C SER A 122 -5.16 2.51 -2.94
N THR A 123 -6.16 1.64 -3.06
CA THR A 123 -5.97 0.18 -3.16
C THR A 123 -5.24 -0.28 -4.42
N TRP A 124 -5.10 0.59 -5.42
CA TRP A 124 -4.28 0.36 -6.62
C TRP A 124 -2.77 0.49 -6.39
N HIS A 125 -2.36 1.02 -5.25
CA HIS A 125 -0.97 1.05 -4.81
C HIS A 125 -0.69 -0.16 -3.91
N SER A 126 -0.19 0.05 -2.73
CA SER A 126 0.02 -1.03 -1.76
C SER A 126 -0.93 -0.82 -0.57
N PHE A 127 -1.49 -1.89 -0.04
CA PHE A 127 -2.38 -1.84 1.11
C PHE A 127 -2.18 -3.06 2.00
N ARG A 128 -2.73 -3.06 3.21
CA ARG A 128 -2.64 -4.07 4.27
C ARG A 128 -1.27 -4.17 4.96
N VAL A 129 -1.26 -4.81 6.12
CA VAL A 129 -0.05 -5.24 6.83
C VAL A 129 0.17 -6.71 6.49
N SER A 130 1.35 -7.05 5.99
CA SER A 130 1.76 -8.44 5.82
C SER A 130 2.47 -8.97 7.07
N TYR A 131 2.52 -10.29 7.18
CA TYR A 131 3.26 -10.99 8.24
C TYR A 131 4.34 -11.85 7.61
N PRO A 132 5.52 -11.32 7.34
CA PRO A 132 6.61 -12.11 6.80
C PRO A 132 7.27 -12.91 7.94
N GLU A 133 6.63 -13.97 8.41
CA GLU A 133 7.19 -14.70 9.56
C GLU A 133 8.28 -15.72 9.19
N ALA A 134 8.37 -16.17 7.94
CA ALA A 134 9.34 -17.21 7.59
C ALA A 134 9.81 -17.18 6.13
N HIS A 135 9.25 -16.36 5.26
CA HIS A 135 9.52 -16.44 3.82
C HIS A 135 9.83 -15.08 3.21
N SER A 136 10.55 -15.09 2.08
CA SER A 136 10.67 -13.91 1.23
C SER A 136 9.28 -13.40 0.84
N PRO A 137 9.11 -12.07 0.67
CA PRO A 137 7.81 -11.52 0.26
C PRO A 137 7.37 -12.12 -1.07
N TYR A 138 6.09 -12.47 -1.17
CA TYR A 138 5.50 -12.84 -2.47
C TYR A 138 5.51 -11.66 -3.43
N PHE A 139 5.53 -11.97 -4.72
CA PHE A 139 5.46 -10.95 -5.76
C PHE A 139 4.22 -10.06 -5.57
N LEU A 140 4.43 -8.75 -5.62
CA LEU A 140 3.41 -7.71 -5.41
C LEU A 140 2.76 -7.66 -4.01
N GLU A 141 3.23 -8.43 -3.05
CA GLU A 141 2.75 -8.31 -1.68
C GLU A 141 3.52 -7.25 -0.87
N PRO A 142 2.84 -6.53 0.03
CA PRO A 142 3.52 -5.61 0.91
C PRO A 142 4.42 -6.38 1.87
N PHE A 143 5.63 -5.91 2.07
CA PHE A 143 6.56 -6.42 3.08
C PHE A 143 6.65 -5.40 4.22
N THR A 144 6.05 -5.71 5.37
CA THR A 144 5.99 -4.79 6.51
C THR A 144 6.68 -5.36 7.74
N ARG A 145 7.02 -4.52 8.71
CA ARG A 145 7.56 -4.98 9.99
C ARG A 145 6.46 -5.67 10.80
N SER A 146 6.77 -6.81 11.41
CA SER A 146 5.82 -7.65 12.15
C SER A 146 5.08 -6.90 13.27
N TYR A 147 5.74 -5.90 13.88
CA TYR A 147 5.16 -5.12 14.98
C TYR A 147 4.17 -4.03 14.54
N TYR A 148 4.00 -3.75 13.23
CA TYR A 148 3.06 -2.71 12.77
C TYR A 148 1.61 -3.01 13.14
N LYS A 149 1.17 -4.27 13.04
CA LYS A 149 -0.18 -4.66 13.49
C LYS A 149 -0.45 -4.28 14.94
N ARG A 150 0.52 -4.53 15.83
CA ARG A 150 0.40 -4.15 17.25
C ARG A 150 0.26 -2.64 17.40
N MET A 151 1.03 -1.85 16.64
CA MET A 151 0.99 -0.39 16.69
C MET A 151 -0.36 0.15 16.25
N PHE A 152 -0.92 -0.34 15.15
CA PHE A 152 -2.25 0.05 14.70
C PHE A 152 -3.32 -0.34 15.72
N LYS A 153 -3.28 -1.58 16.21
CA LYS A 153 -4.24 -2.05 17.21
C LYS A 153 -4.17 -1.26 18.53
N SER A 154 -2.96 -0.98 19.03
CA SER A 154 -2.79 -0.23 20.28
C SER A 154 -3.22 1.23 20.17
N TYR A 155 -3.31 1.76 18.94
CA TYR A 155 -3.86 3.10 18.68
C TYR A 155 -5.39 3.09 18.54
N GLY A 156 -6.03 1.93 18.32
CA GLY A 156 -7.48 1.80 18.21
C GLY A 156 -8.01 1.32 16.86
N PHE A 157 -7.13 0.90 15.94
CA PHE A 157 -7.58 0.28 14.70
C PHE A 157 -8.06 -1.15 14.93
N HIS A 158 -9.15 -1.52 14.25
CA HIS A 158 -9.69 -2.87 14.21
C HIS A 158 -9.44 -3.52 12.86
N THR A 159 -9.22 -4.85 12.85
CA THR A 159 -9.05 -5.59 11.60
C THR A 159 -10.42 -5.78 10.94
N VAL A 160 -10.59 -5.21 9.74
CA VAL A 160 -11.83 -5.32 8.93
C VAL A 160 -11.72 -6.35 7.80
N TYR A 161 -10.50 -6.70 7.42
CA TYR A 161 -10.23 -7.67 6.36
C TYR A 161 -8.99 -8.51 6.68
N ARG A 162 -9.04 -9.80 6.37
CA ARG A 162 -7.91 -10.73 6.44
C ARG A 162 -7.78 -11.44 5.11
N GLY A 163 -6.58 -11.48 4.57
CA GLY A 163 -6.21 -12.28 3.42
C GLY A 163 -5.19 -13.34 3.82
N VAL A 164 -5.14 -14.42 3.07
CA VAL A 164 -4.09 -15.44 3.14
C VAL A 164 -3.45 -15.57 1.78
N SER A 165 -2.12 -15.74 1.76
CA SER A 165 -1.37 -16.11 0.58
C SER A 165 -0.98 -17.56 0.71
N ALA A 166 -1.15 -18.35 -0.36
CA ALA A 166 -0.82 -19.76 -0.38
C ALA A 166 0.21 -20.05 -1.48
N ILE A 167 1.09 -21.02 -1.21
CA ILE A 167 1.98 -21.59 -2.22
C ILE A 167 1.46 -22.97 -2.54
N GLN A 168 1.35 -23.28 -3.82
CA GLN A 168 1.03 -24.61 -4.30
C GLN A 168 2.11 -25.07 -5.29
N GLU A 169 2.58 -26.30 -5.09
CA GLU A 169 3.51 -26.93 -6.03
C GLU A 169 2.76 -27.29 -7.32
N VAL A 170 3.22 -26.76 -8.45
CA VAL A 170 2.54 -26.90 -9.76
C VAL A 170 2.46 -28.38 -10.18
N GLU A 171 3.45 -29.19 -9.85
CA GLU A 171 3.50 -30.63 -10.20
C GLU A 171 2.38 -31.46 -9.55
N LYS A 172 1.83 -30.98 -8.42
CA LYS A 172 0.73 -31.64 -7.70
C LYS A 172 -0.65 -31.15 -8.12
N THR A 173 -0.73 -30.15 -8.97
CA THR A 173 -2.00 -29.66 -9.52
C THR A 173 -2.34 -30.45 -10.76
N GLY A 174 -3.29 -31.35 -10.67
CA GLY A 174 -3.90 -31.96 -11.85
C GLY A 174 -4.62 -30.92 -12.70
N PHE A 175 -4.00 -30.48 -13.79
CA PHE A 175 -4.62 -29.54 -14.74
C PHE A 175 -5.75 -30.17 -15.59
N GLY A 176 -6.07 -31.47 -15.40
CA GLY A 176 -7.07 -32.17 -16.18
C GLY A 176 -8.46 -31.54 -16.13
N GLY A 177 -8.88 -31.06 -14.95
CA GLY A 177 -10.17 -30.38 -14.79
C GLY A 177 -10.27 -29.06 -15.56
N TYR A 178 -9.17 -28.31 -15.64
CA TYR A 178 -9.14 -27.03 -16.39
C TYR A 178 -9.30 -27.22 -17.90
N ARG A 179 -8.69 -28.30 -18.45
CA ARG A 179 -8.86 -28.62 -19.87
C ARG A 179 -10.32 -28.91 -20.22
N THR A 180 -11.02 -29.67 -19.40
CA THR A 180 -12.43 -30.00 -19.58
C THR A 180 -13.28 -28.73 -19.50
N SER A 181 -13.05 -27.87 -18.51
CA SER A 181 -13.76 -26.59 -18.39
C SER A 181 -13.50 -25.64 -19.57
N PHE A 182 -12.24 -25.56 -20.03
CA PHE A 182 -11.89 -24.78 -21.22
C PHE A 182 -12.62 -25.24 -22.46
N LEU A 183 -12.64 -26.55 -22.73
CA LEU A 183 -13.33 -27.11 -23.89
C LEU A 183 -14.84 -26.83 -23.81
N LYS A 184 -15.44 -27.03 -22.65
CA LYS A 184 -16.88 -26.72 -22.43
C LYS A 184 -17.21 -25.26 -22.74
N LEU A 185 -16.45 -24.34 -22.17
CA LEU A 185 -16.65 -22.90 -22.41
C LEU A 185 -16.48 -22.54 -23.91
N ARG A 186 -15.48 -23.12 -24.57
CA ARG A 186 -15.30 -22.93 -26.01
C ARG A 186 -16.50 -23.42 -26.81
N ASP A 187 -17.02 -24.58 -26.45
CA ASP A 187 -18.20 -25.17 -27.13
C ASP A 187 -19.49 -24.36 -26.87
N GLU A 188 -19.53 -23.64 -25.72
CA GLU A 188 -20.57 -22.66 -25.38
C GLU A 188 -20.39 -21.31 -26.12
N GLY A 189 -19.37 -21.17 -26.98
CA GLY A 189 -19.13 -19.97 -27.80
C GLY A 189 -18.17 -18.94 -27.16
N PHE A 190 -17.57 -19.23 -26.02
CA PHE A 190 -16.53 -18.34 -25.44
C PHE A 190 -15.26 -18.41 -26.29
N THR A 191 -14.68 -17.24 -26.53
CA THR A 191 -13.38 -17.10 -27.18
C THR A 191 -12.32 -16.69 -26.18
N PHE A 192 -11.15 -17.31 -26.26
CA PHE A 192 -10.01 -17.02 -25.38
C PHE A 192 -8.91 -16.33 -26.18
N ARG A 193 -8.52 -15.15 -25.75
CA ARG A 193 -7.45 -14.38 -26.39
C ARG A 193 -6.29 -14.20 -25.42
N LEU A 194 -5.09 -14.56 -25.83
CA LEU A 194 -3.89 -14.25 -25.10
C LEU A 194 -3.62 -12.75 -25.18
N VAL A 195 -3.31 -12.15 -24.03
CA VAL A 195 -2.95 -10.74 -23.94
C VAL A 195 -1.43 -10.66 -23.81
N ASP A 196 -0.80 -10.01 -24.75
CA ASP A 196 0.63 -9.69 -24.77
C ASP A 196 0.85 -8.17 -24.73
N LYS A 197 2.12 -7.74 -24.82
CA LYS A 197 2.45 -6.30 -24.80
C LYS A 197 1.85 -5.52 -25.96
N SER A 198 1.65 -6.14 -27.14
CA SER A 198 1.10 -5.50 -28.33
C SER A 198 -0.40 -5.33 -28.24
N THR A 199 -1.09 -6.29 -27.62
CA THR A 199 -2.56 -6.32 -27.49
C THR A 199 -3.06 -5.78 -26.15
N LEU A 200 -2.14 -5.45 -25.20
CA LEU A 200 -2.50 -5.02 -23.85
C LEU A 200 -3.45 -3.81 -23.85
N ARG A 201 -3.19 -2.81 -24.69
CA ARG A 201 -4.01 -1.60 -24.72
C ARG A 201 -5.45 -1.89 -25.12
N SER A 202 -5.66 -2.65 -26.20
CA SER A 202 -7.01 -3.02 -26.63
C SER A 202 -7.72 -3.90 -25.60
N ALA A 203 -7.00 -4.82 -24.96
CA ALA A 203 -7.56 -5.65 -23.90
C ALA A 203 -8.00 -4.84 -22.68
N LEU A 204 -7.24 -3.80 -22.29
CA LEU A 204 -7.63 -2.89 -21.22
C LEU A 204 -8.84 -2.03 -21.59
N GLU A 205 -8.95 -1.60 -22.86
CA GLU A 205 -10.11 -0.87 -23.36
C GLU A 205 -11.36 -1.76 -23.37
N ASP A 206 -11.24 -3.04 -23.72
CA ASP A 206 -12.33 -4.01 -23.67
C ASP A 206 -12.81 -4.24 -22.22
N ILE A 207 -11.88 -4.44 -21.27
CA ILE A 207 -12.20 -4.59 -19.83
C ILE A 207 -12.89 -3.33 -19.28
N HIS A 208 -12.50 -2.15 -19.75
CA HIS A 208 -13.08 -0.89 -19.27
C HIS A 208 -14.51 -0.67 -19.75
N ARG A 209 -14.94 -1.35 -20.83
CA ARG A 209 -16.31 -1.26 -21.37
C ARG A 209 -17.30 -2.21 -20.69
N LEU A 210 -16.79 -3.22 -19.93
CA LEU A 210 -17.60 -4.11 -19.11
C LEU A 210 -18.10 -3.43 -17.84
#